data_2be780520851204b3608936aed2ae653
#
_entry.id   2be780520851204b3608936aed2ae653
#
_cell.length_a   1.000
_cell.length_b   1.000
_cell.length_c   1.000
_cell.angle_alpha   90.00
_cell.angle_beta   90.00
_cell.angle_gamma   90.00
#
_symmetry.space_group_name_H-M   'P 1'
#
loop_
_entity.id
_entity.type
_entity.pdbx_description
1 polymer ?
#
loop_
_entity_poly.entity_id
_entity_poly.type
_entity_poly.pdbx_seq_one_letter_code
_entity_poly.pdbx_strand_id
1 'polypeptide(L)'
;MRKPIHEFVEYTDLKDMLKKSGEKYGDRPAYVFRTEEEGKFREITHKEFRDEINALGTKLIDMGLKDKRIAVISENRYEWGVDYLAVAARTGVIVPLDKALPDNEI
;
A
#
# COMPACT_ATOMS: atom_id res chain seq x y z
N MET A 1 -4.10 -31.31 -8.12
CA MET A 1 -3.84 -30.07 -7.40
C MET A 1 -2.63 -30.26 -6.48
N ARG A 2 -1.65 -29.41 -6.56
CA ARG A 2 -0.51 -29.48 -5.65
C ARG A 2 -0.91 -28.95 -4.27
N LYS A 3 -0.49 -29.66 -3.22
CA LYS A 3 -0.61 -29.12 -1.87
C LYS A 3 0.42 -28.00 -1.71
N PRO A 4 0.07 -26.88 -1.07
CA PRO A 4 1.04 -25.83 -0.79
C PRO A 4 2.14 -26.36 0.15
N ILE A 5 3.36 -25.88 -0.05
CA ILE A 5 4.52 -26.27 0.79
C ILE A 5 4.35 -25.74 2.22
N HIS A 6 3.73 -24.58 2.36
CA HIS A 6 3.45 -23.93 3.64
C HIS A 6 1.95 -23.63 3.77
N GLU A 7 1.49 -23.50 4.99
CA GLU A 7 0.15 -22.95 5.23
C GLU A 7 0.06 -21.56 4.60
N PHE A 8 -1.08 -21.28 3.97
CA PHE A 8 -1.34 -19.97 3.44
C PHE A 8 -2.70 -19.46 3.92
N VAL A 9 -2.85 -18.14 3.96
CA VAL A 9 -4.09 -17.47 4.32
C VAL A 9 -4.80 -17.06 3.04
N GLU A 10 -6.06 -17.45 2.90
CA GLU A 10 -6.88 -16.98 1.79
C GLU A 10 -7.41 -15.58 2.08
N TYR A 11 -7.38 -14.72 1.08
CA TYR A 11 -7.87 -13.35 1.18
C TYR A 11 -9.03 -13.15 0.21
N THR A 12 -10.07 -12.45 0.67
CA THR A 12 -11.23 -12.16 -0.17
C THR A 12 -11.01 -10.94 -1.06
N ASP A 13 -10.21 -9.98 -0.59
CA ASP A 13 -9.86 -8.77 -1.31
C ASP A 13 -8.60 -8.14 -0.69
N LEU A 14 -8.18 -7.00 -1.23
CA LEU A 14 -7.00 -6.28 -0.73
C LEU A 14 -7.20 -5.75 0.70
N LYS A 15 -8.39 -5.31 1.02
CA LYS A 15 -8.71 -4.83 2.37
C LYS A 15 -8.57 -5.95 3.40
N ASP A 16 -9.09 -7.13 3.06
CA ASP A 16 -8.97 -8.31 3.90
C ASP A 16 -7.51 -8.76 4.05
N MET A 17 -6.74 -8.70 2.97
CA MET A 17 -5.30 -9.01 2.99
C MET A 17 -4.56 -8.09 3.96
N LEU A 18 -4.81 -6.79 3.91
CA LEU A 18 -4.16 -5.82 4.80
C LEU A 18 -4.51 -6.06 6.26
N LYS A 19 -5.77 -6.34 6.53
CA LYS A 19 -6.24 -6.65 7.89
C LYS A 19 -5.55 -7.90 8.44
N LYS A 20 -5.59 -9.00 7.68
CA LYS A 20 -5.01 -10.29 8.10
C LYS A 20 -3.50 -10.24 8.21
N SER A 21 -2.83 -9.56 7.29
CA SER A 21 -1.37 -9.39 7.34
C SER A 21 -0.94 -8.57 8.56
N GLY A 22 -1.69 -7.53 8.90
CA GLY A 22 -1.43 -6.72 10.09
C GLY A 22 -1.63 -7.51 11.38
N GLU A 23 -2.60 -8.41 11.41
CA GLU A 23 -2.84 -9.28 12.57
C GLU A 23 -1.79 -10.38 12.70
N LYS A 24 -1.43 -11.04 11.58
CA LYS A 24 -0.53 -12.18 11.58
C LYS A 24 0.95 -11.79 11.71
N TYR A 25 1.34 -10.71 11.03
CA TYR A 25 2.74 -10.30 10.93
C TYR A 25 3.02 -8.93 11.57
N GLY A 26 2.11 -8.41 12.37
CA GLY A 26 2.08 -7.03 12.83
C GLY A 26 3.41 -6.42 13.22
N ASP A 27 4.23 -7.12 14.00
CA ASP A 27 5.51 -6.60 14.49
C ASP A 27 6.68 -6.88 13.53
N ARG A 28 6.45 -7.60 12.43
CA ARG A 28 7.49 -7.89 11.45
C ARG A 28 7.61 -6.74 10.45
N PRO A 29 8.83 -6.45 9.96
CA PRO A 29 9.00 -5.40 8.96
C PRO A 29 8.36 -5.79 7.64
N ALA A 30 7.54 -4.86 7.09
CA ALA A 30 7.00 -4.95 5.74
C ALA A 30 7.93 -4.24 4.75
N TYR A 31 8.58 -3.17 5.18
CA TYR A 31 9.52 -2.38 4.40
C TYR A 31 10.76 -2.05 5.22
N VAL A 32 11.91 -2.14 4.58
CA VAL A 32 13.19 -1.69 5.12
C VAL A 32 13.84 -0.82 4.07
N PHE A 33 14.19 0.39 4.40
CA PHE A 33 14.81 1.32 3.46
C PHE A 33 15.85 2.19 4.14
N ARG A 34 16.77 2.73 3.33
CA ARG A 34 17.80 3.62 3.82
C ARG A 34 17.23 5.00 4.12
N THR A 35 17.68 5.57 5.22
CA THR A 35 17.38 6.96 5.54
C THR A 35 18.41 7.89 4.88
N GLU A 36 18.19 9.20 4.98
CA GLU A 36 19.15 10.20 4.49
C GLU A 36 20.48 10.17 5.26
N GLU A 37 20.46 9.65 6.49
CA GLU A 37 21.68 9.46 7.26
C GLU A 37 22.41 8.20 6.80
N GLU A 38 23.69 8.35 6.47
CA GLU A 38 24.53 7.25 5.99
C GLU A 38 24.60 6.11 7.02
N GLY A 39 24.39 4.88 6.55
CA GLY A 39 24.46 3.68 7.38
C GLY A 39 23.24 3.43 8.25
N LYS A 40 22.21 4.24 8.17
CA LYS A 40 20.98 4.04 8.92
C LYS A 40 19.84 3.54 8.04
N PHE A 41 19.01 2.67 8.62
CA PHE A 41 17.84 2.11 7.96
C PHE A 41 16.60 2.41 8.79
N ARG A 42 15.47 2.54 8.13
CA ARG A 42 14.17 2.63 8.77
C ARG A 42 13.38 1.38 8.42
N GLU A 43 12.70 0.82 9.42
CA GLU A 43 11.78 -0.30 9.23
C GLU A 43 10.35 0.17 9.45
N ILE A 44 9.44 -0.30 8.59
CA ILE A 44 8.01 -0.11 8.75
C ILE A 44 7.40 -1.49 8.97
N THR A 45 6.75 -1.70 10.09
CA THR A 45 6.08 -2.97 10.38
C THR A 45 4.81 -3.13 9.54
N HIS A 46 4.31 -4.37 9.43
CA HIS A 46 3.03 -4.62 8.75
C HIS A 46 1.88 -3.87 9.41
N LYS A 47 1.89 -3.75 10.72
CA LYS A 47 0.88 -3.01 11.47
C LYS A 47 0.92 -1.51 11.15
N GLU A 48 2.13 -0.92 11.17
CA GLU A 48 2.32 0.49 10.80
C GLU A 48 1.89 0.76 9.36
N PHE A 49 2.26 -0.12 8.44
CA PHE A 49 1.88 -0.03 7.04
C PHE A 49 0.35 -0.03 6.89
N ARG A 50 -0.33 -0.99 7.53
CA ARG A 50 -1.79 -1.06 7.54
C ARG A 50 -2.41 0.21 8.10
N ASP A 51 -1.90 0.71 9.22
CA ASP A 51 -2.45 1.89 9.89
C ASP A 51 -2.29 3.15 9.02
N GLU A 52 -1.17 3.31 8.33
CA GLU A 52 -0.96 4.42 7.40
C GLU A 52 -1.90 4.34 6.19
N ILE A 53 -2.10 3.14 5.64
CA ILE A 53 -3.04 2.92 4.54
C ILE A 53 -4.46 3.29 4.97
N ASN A 54 -4.88 2.87 6.14
CA ASN A 54 -6.19 3.16 6.68
C ASN A 54 -6.38 4.67 6.93
N ALA A 55 -5.37 5.33 7.47
CA ALA A 55 -5.42 6.76 7.72
C ALA A 55 -5.56 7.57 6.44
N LEU A 56 -4.75 7.24 5.42
CA LEU A 56 -4.84 7.92 4.12
C LEU A 56 -6.17 7.62 3.43
N GLY A 57 -6.62 6.38 3.45
CA GLY A 57 -7.91 6.00 2.86
C GLY A 57 -9.07 6.75 3.49
N THR A 58 -9.09 6.89 4.81
CA THR A 58 -10.10 7.66 5.54
C THR A 58 -10.06 9.13 5.10
N LYS A 59 -8.88 9.71 4.99
CA LYS A 59 -8.71 11.09 4.54
C LYS A 59 -9.24 11.31 3.13
N LEU A 60 -8.94 10.38 2.22
CA LEU A 60 -9.42 10.45 0.84
C LEU A 60 -10.95 10.36 0.77
N ILE A 61 -11.56 9.50 1.57
CA ILE A 61 -13.01 9.39 1.65
C ILE A 61 -13.62 10.70 2.19
N ASP A 62 -13.03 11.30 3.22
CA ASP A 62 -13.47 12.58 3.77
C ASP A 62 -13.39 13.71 2.75
N MET A 63 -12.47 13.61 1.78
CA MET A 63 -12.35 14.55 0.66
C MET A 63 -13.40 14.32 -0.45
N GLY A 64 -14.26 13.32 -0.30
CA GLY A 64 -15.29 13.00 -1.29
C GLY A 64 -14.82 12.15 -2.45
N LEU A 65 -13.71 11.43 -2.30
CA LEU A 65 -13.10 10.66 -3.38
C LEU A 65 -13.50 9.19 -3.41
N LYS A 66 -14.44 8.76 -2.57
CA LYS A 66 -14.91 7.39 -2.58
C LYS A 66 -15.47 7.01 -3.96
N ASP A 67 -15.10 5.83 -4.45
CA ASP A 67 -15.49 5.28 -5.75
C ASP A 67 -15.04 6.11 -6.96
N LYS A 68 -14.13 7.05 -6.76
CA LYS A 68 -13.53 7.84 -7.84
C LYS A 68 -12.31 7.14 -8.42
N ARG A 69 -11.94 7.54 -9.62
CA ARG A 69 -10.66 7.14 -10.21
C ARG A 69 -9.59 8.10 -9.72
N ILE A 70 -8.54 7.55 -9.14
CA ILE A 70 -7.48 8.35 -8.53
C ILE A 70 -6.15 7.98 -9.17
N ALA A 71 -5.51 8.95 -9.82
CA ALA A 71 -4.21 8.74 -10.42
C ALA A 71 -3.10 8.86 -9.38
N VAL A 72 -2.14 7.95 -9.44
CA VAL A 72 -0.94 7.99 -8.61
C VAL A 72 0.27 7.97 -9.52
N ILE A 73 1.13 8.96 -9.38
CA ILE A 73 2.39 9.06 -10.12
C ILE A 73 3.51 9.33 -9.12
N SER A 74 4.48 8.43 -9.04
CA SER A 74 5.62 8.60 -8.16
C SER A 74 6.71 7.59 -8.47
N GLU A 75 7.86 7.73 -7.82
CA GLU A 75 8.93 6.74 -7.85
C GLU A 75 8.53 5.51 -7.01
N ASN A 76 9.19 4.38 -7.29
CA ASN A 76 9.01 3.16 -6.51
C ASN A 76 9.65 3.34 -5.13
N ARG A 77 8.83 3.65 -4.14
CA ARG A 77 9.24 3.86 -2.76
C ARG A 77 8.09 3.45 -1.83
N TYR A 78 8.35 3.44 -0.53
CA TYR A 78 7.37 3.03 0.46
C TYR A 78 6.03 3.78 0.32
N GLU A 79 6.07 5.09 0.16
CA GLU A 79 4.89 5.95 0.06
C GLU A 79 4.02 5.58 -1.14
N TRP A 80 4.63 5.11 -2.25
CA TRP A 80 3.88 4.64 -3.40
C TRP A 80 3.00 3.44 -3.04
N GLY A 81 3.53 2.50 -2.22
CA GLY A 81 2.76 1.35 -1.75
C GLY A 81 1.59 1.76 -0.87
N VAL A 82 1.78 2.74 0.02
CA VAL A 82 0.71 3.29 0.86
C VAL A 82 -0.36 3.93 -0.02
N ASP A 83 0.03 4.79 -0.96
CA ASP A 83 -0.89 5.48 -1.85
C ASP A 83 -1.70 4.50 -2.70
N TYR A 84 -1.03 3.53 -3.31
CA TYR A 84 -1.68 2.51 -4.14
C TYR A 84 -2.74 1.74 -3.35
N LEU A 85 -2.39 1.22 -2.18
CA LEU A 85 -3.30 0.41 -1.38
C LEU A 85 -4.38 1.23 -0.68
N ALA A 86 -4.09 2.48 -0.32
CA ALA A 86 -5.12 3.37 0.23
C ALA A 86 -6.24 3.61 -0.78
N VAL A 87 -5.88 3.76 -2.06
CA VAL A 87 -6.88 3.91 -3.14
C VAL A 87 -7.53 2.57 -3.46
N ALA A 88 -6.74 1.56 -3.80
CA ALA A 88 -7.25 0.27 -4.31
C ALA A 88 -8.03 -0.52 -3.27
N ALA A 89 -7.63 -0.48 -2.01
CA ALA A 89 -8.25 -1.27 -0.95
C ALA A 89 -9.34 -0.51 -0.18
N ARG A 90 -9.30 0.81 -0.17
CA ARG A 90 -10.13 1.61 0.74
C ARG A 90 -11.01 2.66 0.07
N THR A 91 -10.61 3.21 -1.06
CA THR A 91 -11.24 4.43 -1.59
C THR A 91 -11.94 4.22 -2.92
N GLY A 92 -11.20 3.84 -3.97
CA GLY A 92 -11.79 3.80 -5.31
C GLY A 92 -10.95 3.01 -6.29
N VAL A 93 -10.84 3.52 -7.50
CA VAL A 93 -10.10 2.86 -8.58
C VAL A 93 -8.73 3.52 -8.74
N ILE A 94 -7.67 2.73 -8.59
CA ILE A 94 -6.30 3.20 -8.76
C ILE A 94 -5.94 3.26 -10.24
N VAL A 95 -5.34 4.39 -10.64
CA VAL A 95 -4.80 4.58 -11.99
C VAL A 95 -3.31 4.90 -11.84
N PRO A 96 -2.44 3.87 -11.82
CA PRO A 96 -1.01 4.13 -11.71
C PRO A 96 -0.47 4.68 -13.02
N LEU A 97 0.33 5.75 -12.92
CA LEU A 97 0.93 6.41 -14.07
C LEU A 97 2.45 6.30 -13.98
N ASP A 98 3.09 6.05 -15.13
CA ASP A 98 4.53 6.06 -15.22
C ASP A 98 5.05 7.49 -15.11
N LYS A 99 5.96 7.76 -14.18
CA LYS A 99 6.58 9.08 -14.00
C LYS A 99 7.36 9.55 -15.24
N ALA A 100 7.77 8.63 -16.10
CA ALA A 100 8.51 8.92 -17.33
C ALA A 100 7.61 9.28 -18.50
N LEU A 101 6.28 9.24 -18.35
CA LEU A 101 5.37 9.64 -19.42
C LEU A 101 5.51 11.13 -19.74
N PRO A 102 5.48 11.50 -21.05
CA PRO A 102 5.42 12.91 -21.43
C PRO A 102 4.15 13.59 -20.90
N ASP A 103 4.23 14.88 -20.62
CA ASP A 103 3.11 15.64 -20.07
C ASP A 103 1.82 15.50 -20.90
N ASN A 104 1.93 15.35 -22.21
CA ASN A 104 0.78 15.22 -23.10
C ASN A 104 0.09 13.85 -23.04
N GLU A 105 0.68 12.88 -22.32
CA GLU A 105 0.11 11.53 -22.15
C GLU A 105 -0.46 11.30 -20.75
N ILE A 106 -0.30 12.26 -19.87
CA ILE A 106 -0.82 12.17 -18.50
C ILE A 106 -2.31 12.60 -18.40
#